data_9a2566e291ca8cbd604e3deff9cb2adc
#
_entry.id   9a2566e291ca8cbd604e3deff9cb2adc
#
_cell.length_a   1.000
_cell.length_b   1.000
_cell.length_c   1.000
_cell.angle_alpha   90.00
_cell.angle_beta   90.00
_cell.angle_gamma   90.00
#
_symmetry.space_group_name_H-M   'P 1'
#
loop_
_entity.id
_entity.type
_entity.pdbx_description
1 polymer ?
#
loop_
_entity_poly.entity_id
_entity_poly.type
_entity_poly.pdbx_seq_one_letter_code
_entity_poly.pdbx_strand_id
1 'polypeptide(L)'
;MDQDKKNTSGRGQRDLKVKVKSARGRSVSQVRWLQRQLNDPYVKRAQSEGYRGRAAFKILELDDKFGFLKPGVRVVDLGCAPGGWCQVAARRVNALGDKKNKPKGSVLGVDLQEVEPV
;
A
#
# COMPACT_ATOMS: atom_id res chain seq x y z
N MET A 1 32.38 -25.93 -1.43
CA MET A 1 31.34 -26.60 -1.83
C MET A 1 30.36 -25.96 -2.64
N ASP A 2 29.99 -26.60 -3.49
CA ASP A 2 29.25 -26.11 -4.45
C ASP A 2 27.91 -25.84 -4.10
N GLN A 3 27.61 -24.64 -4.13
CA GLN A 3 26.32 -24.24 -3.96
C GLN A 3 25.70 -24.32 -5.25
N ASP A 4 24.90 -25.19 -5.40
CA ASP A 4 23.95 -25.16 -6.46
C ASP A 4 23.26 -23.86 -6.51
N LYS A 5 23.91 -22.99 -7.17
CA LYS A 5 23.22 -21.85 -7.67
C LYS A 5 22.23 -22.35 -8.66
N LYS A 6 21.14 -22.78 -8.15
CA LYS A 6 20.02 -23.03 -9.00
C LYS A 6 19.77 -21.75 -9.72
N ASN A 7 20.17 -21.80 -10.92
CA ASN A 7 19.80 -20.84 -11.89
C ASN A 7 18.31 -20.72 -11.89
N THR A 8 17.84 -19.77 -11.15
CA THR A 8 16.50 -19.33 -11.31
C THR A 8 16.48 -18.58 -12.62
N SER A 9 16.42 -19.34 -13.67
CA SER A 9 16.11 -18.78 -14.95
C SER A 9 14.85 -17.94 -14.74
N GLY A 10 14.88 -16.72 -15.19
CA GLY A 10 13.84 -15.73 -14.98
C GLY A 10 12.49 -16.02 -15.59
N ARG A 11 12.11 -17.25 -15.61
CA ARG A 11 10.74 -17.63 -15.82
C ARG A 11 10.06 -17.51 -14.49
N GLY A 12 9.36 -16.44 -14.35
CA GLY A 12 8.67 -15.99 -13.20
C GLY A 12 8.24 -17.08 -12.24
N GLN A 13 8.84 -17.07 -11.10
CA GLN A 13 8.35 -17.84 -9.98
C GLN A 13 6.92 -17.40 -9.74
N ARG A 14 5.99 -18.17 -10.25
CA ARG A 14 4.57 -17.90 -9.99
C ARG A 14 4.34 -18.18 -8.52
N ASP A 15 3.99 -17.17 -7.79
CA ASP A 15 3.57 -17.34 -6.42
C ASP A 15 2.46 -18.40 -6.38
N LEU A 16 2.54 -19.28 -5.41
CA LEU A 16 1.50 -20.26 -5.20
C LEU A 16 0.17 -19.56 -4.95
N LYS A 17 -0.85 -20.02 -5.65
CA LYS A 17 -2.18 -19.45 -5.51
C LYS A 17 -2.72 -19.72 -4.11
N VAL A 18 -3.08 -18.65 -3.41
CA VAL A 18 -3.68 -18.73 -2.08
C VAL A 18 -5.18 -18.91 -2.22
N LYS A 19 -5.75 -19.89 -1.51
CA LYS A 19 -7.19 -20.12 -1.46
C LYS A 19 -7.79 -19.49 -0.21
N VAL A 20 -9.05 -19.08 -0.30
CA VAL A 20 -9.80 -18.58 0.84
C VAL A 20 -10.08 -19.73 1.80
N LYS A 21 -9.58 -19.64 3.03
CA LYS A 21 -9.74 -20.69 4.04
C LYS A 21 -11.11 -20.73 4.68
N SER A 22 -11.84 -19.63 4.67
CA SER A 22 -13.13 -19.51 5.34
C SER A 22 -14.18 -18.98 4.37
N ALA A 23 -14.69 -19.87 3.54
CA ALA A 23 -15.75 -19.55 2.59
C ALA A 23 -17.15 -19.67 3.20
N ARG A 24 -17.28 -20.34 4.35
CA ARG A 24 -18.58 -20.61 4.97
C ARG A 24 -19.26 -19.29 5.37
N GLY A 25 -20.54 -19.15 4.98
CA GLY A 25 -21.32 -17.95 5.26
C GLY A 25 -21.05 -16.78 4.32
N ARG A 26 -20.21 -16.94 3.29
CA ARG A 26 -19.91 -15.91 2.30
C ARG A 26 -20.52 -16.22 0.96
N SER A 27 -20.97 -15.19 0.25
CA SER A 27 -21.45 -15.37 -1.12
C SER A 27 -20.31 -15.73 -2.06
N VAL A 28 -20.65 -16.29 -3.24
CA VAL A 28 -19.64 -16.63 -4.26
C VAL A 28 -18.85 -15.40 -4.69
N SER A 29 -19.51 -14.26 -4.84
CA SER A 29 -18.83 -13.01 -5.22
C SER A 29 -17.88 -12.52 -4.13
N GLN A 30 -18.26 -12.65 -2.85
CA GLN A 30 -17.38 -12.31 -1.73
C GLN A 30 -16.14 -13.20 -1.70
N VAL A 31 -16.31 -14.50 -1.89
CA VAL A 31 -15.19 -15.45 -1.94
C VAL A 31 -14.26 -15.14 -3.11
N ARG A 32 -14.81 -14.86 -4.29
CA ARG A 32 -14.01 -14.48 -5.46
C ARG A 32 -13.24 -13.20 -5.24
N TRP A 33 -13.87 -12.21 -4.64
CA TRP A 33 -13.22 -10.95 -4.32
C TRP A 33 -12.06 -11.16 -3.35
N LEU A 34 -12.30 -11.88 -2.25
CA LEU A 34 -11.27 -12.19 -1.27
C LEU A 34 -10.12 -12.98 -1.89
N GLN A 35 -10.43 -13.94 -2.75
CA GLN A 35 -9.40 -14.72 -3.40
C GLN A 35 -8.55 -13.87 -4.35
N ARG A 36 -9.14 -12.91 -5.05
CA ARG A 36 -8.38 -11.94 -5.85
C ARG A 36 -7.48 -11.10 -4.98
N GLN A 37 -7.97 -10.60 -3.83
CA GLN A 37 -7.15 -9.82 -2.90
C GLN A 37 -5.96 -10.63 -2.37
N LEU A 38 -6.20 -11.87 -1.96
CA LEU A 38 -5.13 -12.72 -1.42
C LEU A 38 -4.06 -13.08 -2.45
N ASN A 39 -4.39 -13.06 -3.74
CA ASN A 39 -3.47 -13.39 -4.83
C ASN A 39 -2.96 -12.17 -5.60
N ASP A 40 -3.38 -10.96 -5.22
CA ASP A 40 -2.89 -9.73 -5.83
C ASP A 40 -1.45 -9.45 -5.39
N PRO A 41 -0.48 -9.39 -6.30
CA PRO A 41 0.91 -9.13 -5.92
C PRO A 41 1.11 -7.77 -5.27
N TYR A 42 0.31 -6.77 -5.62
CA TYR A 42 0.38 -5.46 -4.99
C TYR A 42 -0.12 -5.48 -3.54
N VAL A 43 -1.13 -6.32 -3.23
CA VAL A 43 -1.58 -6.51 -1.84
C VAL A 43 -0.46 -7.12 -1.00
N LYS A 44 0.18 -8.17 -1.49
CA LYS A 44 1.30 -8.81 -0.81
C LYS A 44 2.47 -7.84 -0.60
N ARG A 45 2.80 -7.09 -1.63
CA ARG A 45 3.86 -6.10 -1.57
C ARG A 45 3.53 -4.97 -0.58
N ALA A 46 2.28 -4.50 -0.58
CA ALA A 46 1.84 -3.49 0.38
C ALA A 46 2.01 -3.97 1.81
N GLN A 47 1.60 -5.20 2.10
CA GLN A 47 1.76 -5.79 3.43
C GLN A 47 3.23 -5.88 3.83
N SER A 48 4.10 -6.34 2.94
CA SER A 48 5.53 -6.47 3.23
C SER A 48 6.22 -5.13 3.44
N GLU A 49 5.75 -4.08 2.78
CA GLU A 49 6.30 -2.72 2.90
C GLU A 49 5.61 -1.88 3.99
N GLY A 50 4.63 -2.45 4.69
CA GLY A 50 3.94 -1.78 5.79
C GLY A 50 2.84 -0.82 5.38
N TYR A 51 2.38 -0.87 4.13
CA TYR A 51 1.24 -0.07 3.70
C TYR A 51 -0.09 -0.74 4.03
N ARG A 52 -1.10 0.06 4.32
CA ARG A 52 -2.44 -0.41 4.69
C ARG A 52 -3.24 -0.95 3.51
N GLY A 53 -2.80 -0.71 2.28
CA GLY A 53 -3.45 -1.23 1.09
C GLY A 53 -2.63 -0.97 -0.16
N ARG A 54 -3.00 -1.66 -1.23
CA ARG A 54 -2.33 -1.55 -2.52
C ARG A 54 -2.44 -0.16 -3.16
N ALA A 55 -3.45 0.60 -2.77
CA ALA A 55 -3.66 1.94 -3.30
C ALA A 55 -2.48 2.89 -3.02
N ALA A 56 -1.66 2.59 -2.01
CA ALA A 56 -0.46 3.37 -1.72
C ALA A 56 0.49 3.45 -2.92
N PHE A 57 0.59 2.39 -3.71
CA PHE A 57 1.47 2.39 -4.88
C PHE A 57 0.99 3.35 -5.97
N LYS A 58 -0.31 3.56 -6.08
CA LYS A 58 -0.85 4.49 -7.08
C LYS A 58 -0.42 5.92 -6.79
N ILE A 59 -0.53 6.37 -5.55
CA ILE A 59 -0.11 7.73 -5.21
C ILE A 59 1.42 7.88 -5.26
N LEU A 60 2.17 6.83 -4.94
CA LEU A 60 3.62 6.82 -5.12
C LEU A 60 4.00 7.07 -6.58
N GLU A 61 3.37 6.33 -7.49
CA GLU A 61 3.60 6.50 -8.94
C GLU A 61 3.22 7.90 -9.43
N LEU A 62 2.06 8.39 -8.99
CA LEU A 62 1.59 9.72 -9.37
C LEU A 62 2.55 10.80 -8.87
N ASP A 63 3.01 10.68 -7.64
CA ASP A 63 3.92 11.67 -7.09
C ASP A 63 5.30 11.59 -7.73
N ASP A 64 5.80 10.38 -8.01
CA ASP A 64 7.06 10.22 -8.73
C ASP A 64 7.00 10.87 -10.12
N LYS A 65 5.82 10.84 -10.74
CA LYS A 65 5.64 11.44 -12.06
C LYS A 65 5.42 12.95 -12.01
N PHE A 66 4.62 13.43 -11.07
CA PHE A 66 4.18 14.83 -11.05
C PHE A 66 4.79 15.68 -9.93
N GLY A 67 5.36 15.07 -8.91
CA GLY A 67 6.09 15.77 -7.85
C GLY A 67 5.25 16.75 -7.04
N PHE A 68 4.04 16.36 -6.66
CA PHE A 68 3.14 17.25 -5.93
C PHE A 68 3.18 17.10 -4.40
N LEU A 69 3.71 15.98 -3.89
CA LEU A 69 3.86 15.74 -2.46
C LEU A 69 5.25 16.17 -1.98
N LYS A 70 5.41 17.45 -1.73
CA LYS A 70 6.70 18.00 -1.27
C LYS A 70 6.62 18.37 0.20
N PRO A 71 7.77 18.40 0.90
CA PRO A 71 7.81 18.89 2.27
C PRO A 71 7.15 20.27 2.41
N GLY A 72 6.28 20.41 3.41
CA GLY A 72 5.54 21.63 3.65
C GLY A 72 4.15 21.69 3.02
N VAL A 73 3.81 20.80 2.12
CA VAL A 73 2.50 20.78 1.47
C VAL A 73 1.41 20.31 2.45
N ARG A 74 0.25 20.89 2.34
CA ARG A 74 -0.94 20.44 3.08
C ARG A 74 -1.83 19.61 2.19
N VAL A 75 -2.20 18.43 2.66
CA VAL A 75 -2.97 17.44 1.92
C VAL A 75 -4.27 17.14 2.65
N VAL A 76 -5.36 17.09 1.90
CA VAL A 76 -6.64 16.55 2.38
C VAL A 76 -6.97 15.33 1.53
N ASP A 77 -7.19 14.19 2.19
CA ASP A 77 -7.52 12.93 1.54
C ASP A 77 -8.96 12.56 1.89
N LEU A 78 -9.85 12.70 0.93
CA LEU A 78 -11.27 12.38 1.10
C LEU A 78 -11.52 10.92 0.75
N GLY A 79 -12.17 10.19 1.65
CA GLY A 79 -12.37 8.75 1.49
C GLY A 79 -11.08 7.99 1.77
N CYS A 80 -10.37 8.35 2.82
CA CYS A 80 -8.99 7.91 3.04
C CYS A 80 -8.83 6.48 3.55
N ALA A 81 -9.87 5.83 4.06
CA ALA A 81 -9.74 4.47 4.60
C ALA A 81 -9.22 3.48 3.54
N PRO A 82 -8.35 2.56 3.92
CA PRO A 82 -7.75 2.33 5.24
C PRO A 82 -6.60 3.27 5.61
N GLY A 83 -6.11 4.11 4.72
CA GLY A 83 -5.10 5.11 5.02
C GLY A 83 -3.77 4.95 4.29
N GLY A 84 -3.72 4.12 3.24
CA GLY A 84 -2.49 3.94 2.47
C GLY A 84 -1.99 5.21 1.80
N TRP A 85 -2.88 6.03 1.27
CA TRP A 85 -2.52 7.31 0.69
C TRP A 85 -2.03 8.29 1.75
N CYS A 86 -2.69 8.32 2.92
CA CYS A 86 -2.24 9.14 4.04
C CYS A 86 -0.83 8.76 4.51
N GLN A 87 -0.51 7.47 4.53
CA GLN A 87 0.83 7.00 4.89
C GLN A 87 1.90 7.56 3.95
N VAL A 88 1.66 7.48 2.66
CA VAL A 88 2.60 8.03 1.66
C VAL A 88 2.69 9.54 1.77
N ALA A 89 1.54 10.21 1.80
CA ALA A 89 1.50 11.66 1.87
C ALA A 89 2.22 12.20 3.12
N ALA A 90 1.97 11.60 4.29
CA ALA A 90 2.59 12.03 5.54
C ALA A 90 4.12 12.00 5.48
N ARG A 91 4.68 10.98 4.87
CA ARG A 91 6.13 10.88 4.70
C ARG A 91 6.66 11.93 3.73
N ARG A 92 6.02 12.07 2.59
CA ARG A 92 6.52 12.92 1.50
C ARG A 92 6.36 14.41 1.78
N VAL A 93 5.31 14.80 2.50
CA VAL A 93 5.13 16.21 2.91
C VAL A 93 5.84 16.53 4.22
N ASN A 94 6.52 15.56 4.83
CA ASN A 94 7.22 15.74 6.10
C ASN A 94 6.29 16.09 7.26
N ALA A 95 5.13 15.46 7.32
CA ALA A 95 4.12 15.75 8.34
C ALA A 95 4.60 15.42 9.76
N LEU A 96 5.44 14.39 9.90
CA LEU A 96 5.99 13.98 11.20
C LEU A 96 7.26 14.74 11.58
N GLY A 97 7.79 15.55 10.68
CA GLY A 97 9.00 16.33 10.95
C GLY A 97 10.30 15.52 10.93
N ASP A 98 10.29 14.32 10.33
CA ASP A 98 11.48 13.48 10.29
C ASP A 98 12.62 14.08 9.47
N LYS A 99 12.28 14.87 8.47
CA LYS A 99 13.26 15.60 7.66
C LYS A 99 13.51 16.96 8.31
N LYS A 100 14.52 17.01 9.18
CA LYS A 100 14.74 18.14 10.08
C LYS A 100 15.00 19.49 9.41
N ASN A 101 15.57 19.48 8.22
CA ASN A 101 15.90 20.72 7.51
C ASN A 101 14.89 21.08 6.43
N LYS A 102 13.72 20.46 6.48
CA LYS A 102 12.65 20.70 5.51
C LYS A 102 11.38 21.20 6.21
N PRO A 103 10.56 21.99 5.53
CA PRO A 103 9.31 22.45 6.13
C PRO A 103 8.40 21.27 6.43
N LYS A 104 7.62 21.43 7.49
CA LYS A 104 6.69 20.41 7.95
C LYS A 104 5.35 20.62 7.25
N GLY A 105 4.86 19.58 6.56
CA GLY A 105 3.55 19.57 5.95
C GLY A 105 2.47 19.02 6.87
N SER A 106 1.30 18.80 6.33
CA SER A 106 0.20 18.19 7.08
C SER A 106 -0.66 17.33 6.18
N VAL A 107 -1.27 16.31 6.76
CA VAL A 107 -2.22 15.44 6.08
C VAL A 107 -3.47 15.30 6.93
N LEU A 108 -4.62 15.61 6.35
CA LEU A 108 -5.92 15.38 6.96
C LEU A 108 -6.66 14.33 6.13
N GLY A 109 -6.91 13.17 6.72
CA GLY A 109 -7.73 12.13 6.12
C GLY A 109 -9.15 12.18 6.67
N VAL A 110 -10.13 12.02 5.79
CA VAL A 110 -11.54 12.01 6.14
C VAL A 110 -12.23 10.83 5.49
N ASP A 111 -12.97 10.05 6.27
CA ASP A 111 -13.75 8.93 5.77
C ASP A 111 -14.98 8.70 6.64
N LEU A 112 -15.98 8.06 6.09
CA LEU A 112 -17.14 7.60 6.83
C LEU A 112 -16.83 6.38 7.70
N GLN A 113 -15.77 5.64 7.35
CA GLN A 113 -15.25 4.52 8.12
C GLN A 113 -14.20 4.99 9.11
N GLU A 114 -14.04 4.25 10.19
CA GLU A 114 -12.92 4.49 11.10
C GLU A 114 -11.60 4.26 10.41
N VAL A 115 -10.65 5.12 10.69
CA VAL A 115 -9.29 5.05 10.14
C VAL A 115 -8.30 5.18 11.27
N GLU A 116 -7.38 4.21 11.36
CA GLU A 116 -6.31 4.29 12.34
C GLU A 116 -5.40 5.48 12.05
N PRO A 117 -4.89 6.17 13.07
CA PRO A 117 -3.89 7.23 12.85
C PRO A 117 -2.66 6.71 12.10
N VAL A 118 -2.10 7.56 11.31
CA VAL A 118 -0.89 7.26 10.56
C VAL A 118 0.35 7.59 11.37
#